data_620e1e6b9beaa09e81cdf88b629ec8f5
#
_entry.id   620e1e6b9beaa09e81cdf88b629ec8f5
#
_cell.length_a   1.000
_cell.length_b   1.000
_cell.length_c   1.000
_cell.angle_alpha   90.00
_cell.angle_beta   90.00
_cell.angle_gamma   90.00
#
_symmetry.space_group_name_H-M   'P 1'
#
loop_
_entity.id
_entity.type
_entity.pdbx_description
1 polymer ?
#
loop_
_entity_poly.entity_id
_entity_poly.type
_entity_poly.pdbx_seq_one_letter_code
_entity_poly.pdbx_strand_id
1 'polypeptide(L)'
;RTVVELMYCDFLGRAGDEVVNQMAKWQAMTAGELKVPMILRVSVGSKYGAQHSQDWSALIAHIPGLKACFPATPYDAKGMMQSALNGTDPVIFLESQRIYDYSEQFHEGGVPAESYEIPFGEPDIKRAGSDVTILTIGAVLYRAMDAAKELQEKYNISAEVIDARSLVPF
;
A
#
# COMPACT_ATOMS: atom_id res chain seq x y z
N ARG A 1 2.78 0.33 20.62
CA ARG A 1 2.98 0.01 19.21
C ARG A 1 4.02 0.93 18.62
N THR A 2 4.88 0.43 17.77
CA THR A 2 6.01 1.18 17.23
C THR A 2 5.75 1.45 15.75
N VAL A 3 5.88 2.72 15.35
CA VAL A 3 5.89 3.14 13.95
C VAL A 3 7.28 3.68 13.66
N VAL A 4 7.93 3.10 12.67
CA VAL A 4 9.28 3.46 12.20
C VAL A 4 9.19 3.90 10.76
N GLU A 5 10.02 4.83 10.35
CA GLU A 5 10.09 5.27 8.97
C GLU A 5 11.43 4.90 8.35
N LEU A 6 11.37 4.30 7.16
CA LEU A 6 12.48 4.16 6.25
C LEU A 6 12.24 5.12 5.09
N MET A 7 12.98 6.21 5.05
CA MET A 7 12.72 7.36 4.18
C MET A 7 12.65 6.99 2.70
N TYR A 8 13.46 5.99 2.26
CA TYR A 8 13.40 5.42 0.92
C TYR A 8 13.63 3.91 0.95
N CYS A 9 12.84 3.18 0.17
CA CYS A 9 12.94 1.73 0.10
C CYS A 9 14.30 1.26 -0.42
N ASP A 10 15.00 2.10 -1.15
CA ASP A 10 16.37 1.88 -1.63
C ASP A 10 17.34 1.51 -0.49
N PHE A 11 17.08 1.99 0.72
CA PHE A 11 17.90 1.71 1.90
C PHE A 11 17.44 0.47 2.69
N LEU A 12 16.41 -0.23 2.23
CA LEU A 12 15.93 -1.45 2.87
C LEU A 12 17.05 -2.51 2.95
N GLY A 13 17.97 -2.51 1.98
CA GLY A 13 19.12 -3.43 2.00
C GLY A 13 20.02 -3.28 3.24
N ARG A 14 20.08 -2.09 3.85
CA ARG A 14 20.83 -1.87 5.10
C ARG A 14 20.10 -2.37 6.34
N ALA A 15 18.77 -2.37 6.30
CA ALA A 15 17.91 -2.91 7.35
C ALA A 15 17.42 -4.34 6.99
N GLY A 16 18.15 -5.02 6.11
CA GLY A 16 17.70 -6.27 5.52
C GLY A 16 17.42 -7.35 6.56
N ASP A 17 18.35 -7.62 7.46
CA ASP A 17 18.16 -8.65 8.49
C ASP A 17 17.03 -8.29 9.45
N GLU A 18 16.97 -7.05 9.89
CA GLU A 18 15.93 -6.57 10.81
C GLU A 18 14.53 -6.74 10.23
N VAL A 19 14.36 -6.53 8.92
CA VAL A 19 13.07 -6.65 8.25
C VAL A 19 12.79 -8.10 7.83
N VAL A 20 13.73 -8.74 7.12
CA VAL A 20 13.52 -10.04 6.48
C VAL A 20 13.53 -11.20 7.47
N ASN A 21 14.28 -11.07 8.57
CA ASN A 21 14.40 -12.09 9.58
C ASN A 21 13.74 -11.69 10.91
N GLN A 22 14.16 -10.59 11.52
CA GLN A 22 13.68 -10.26 12.87
C GLN A 22 12.20 -9.87 12.84
N MET A 23 11.84 -8.84 12.10
CA MET A 23 10.47 -8.37 12.00
C MET A 23 9.54 -9.43 11.41
N ALA A 24 9.94 -10.09 10.33
CA ALA A 24 9.11 -11.05 9.61
C ALA A 24 8.90 -12.37 10.38
N LYS A 25 9.89 -12.85 11.14
CA LYS A 25 9.93 -14.25 11.59
C LYS A 25 9.83 -14.44 13.10
N TRP A 26 9.98 -13.40 13.91
CA TRP A 26 9.98 -13.55 15.37
C TRP A 26 8.70 -14.21 15.91
N GLN A 27 7.54 -13.87 15.36
CA GLN A 27 6.30 -14.54 15.78
C GLN A 27 6.36 -16.05 15.50
N ALA A 28 6.84 -16.47 14.34
CA ALA A 28 6.97 -17.88 13.98
C ALA A 28 8.06 -18.60 14.82
N MET A 29 9.22 -17.96 15.02
CA MET A 29 10.33 -18.51 15.78
C MET A 29 9.99 -18.73 17.26
N THR A 30 9.04 -17.96 17.79
CA THR A 30 8.58 -18.08 19.18
C THR A 30 7.25 -18.83 19.30
N ALA A 31 6.83 -19.55 18.25
CA ALA A 31 5.53 -20.25 18.19
C ALA A 31 4.33 -19.35 18.52
N GLY A 32 4.43 -18.04 18.22
CA GLY A 32 3.39 -17.06 18.47
C GLY A 32 3.37 -16.45 19.87
N GLU A 33 4.27 -16.84 20.76
CA GLU A 33 4.39 -16.27 22.11
C GLU A 33 4.67 -14.77 22.07
N LEU A 34 5.58 -14.34 21.18
CA LEU A 34 5.89 -12.93 20.99
C LEU A 34 5.14 -12.38 19.78
N LYS A 35 4.50 -11.24 19.95
CA LYS A 35 3.90 -10.47 18.86
C LYS A 35 4.82 -9.36 18.43
N VAL A 36 4.74 -8.98 17.15
CA VAL A 36 5.55 -7.90 16.58
C VAL A 36 4.62 -6.80 16.02
N PRO A 37 3.91 -6.06 16.88
CA PRO A 37 2.99 -4.99 16.46
C PRO A 37 3.76 -3.75 16.02
N MET A 38 4.46 -3.86 14.91
CA MET A 38 5.35 -2.85 14.38
C MET A 38 4.93 -2.46 12.96
N ILE A 39 4.94 -1.18 12.67
CA ILE A 39 4.68 -0.63 11.35
C ILE A 39 5.96 0.00 10.83
N LEU A 40 6.44 -0.47 9.69
CA LEU A 40 7.52 0.17 8.95
C LEU A 40 6.93 0.93 7.77
N ARG A 41 6.92 2.26 7.86
CA ARG A 41 6.57 3.14 6.73
C ARG A 41 7.74 3.23 5.78
N VAL A 42 7.49 3.02 4.49
CA VAL A 42 8.53 2.94 3.47
C VAL A 42 8.16 3.79 2.27
N SER A 43 8.93 4.83 1.99
CA SER A 43 8.76 5.64 0.77
C SER A 43 9.27 4.89 -0.45
N VAL A 44 8.45 4.84 -1.51
CA VAL A 44 8.76 4.15 -2.76
C VAL A 44 8.52 5.05 -3.98
N GLY A 45 9.24 4.81 -5.05
CA GLY A 45 9.01 5.42 -6.35
C GLY A 45 9.12 6.95 -6.37
N SER A 46 9.90 7.55 -5.48
CA SER A 46 10.10 9.00 -5.48
C SER A 46 10.91 9.45 -6.70
N LYS A 47 10.98 10.73 -6.97
CA LYS A 47 11.66 11.30 -8.15
C LYS A 47 12.98 12.01 -7.82
N TYR A 48 13.61 11.65 -6.70
CA TYR A 48 14.80 12.31 -6.18
C TYR A 48 16.09 11.56 -6.55
N GLY A 49 16.30 11.28 -7.83
CA GLY A 49 17.47 10.57 -8.34
C GLY A 49 17.31 9.04 -8.27
N ALA A 50 18.24 8.33 -8.89
CA ALA A 50 18.18 6.86 -9.01
C ALA A 50 18.17 6.17 -7.64
N GLN A 51 18.92 6.66 -6.68
CA GLN A 51 19.06 6.08 -5.34
C GLN A 51 17.88 6.34 -4.39
N HIS A 52 16.84 7.08 -4.85
CA HIS A 52 15.63 7.38 -4.08
C HIS A 52 14.36 7.14 -4.89
N SER A 53 14.42 6.29 -5.91
CA SER A 53 13.32 6.13 -6.88
C SER A 53 12.92 4.70 -7.13
N GLN A 54 13.49 3.75 -6.39
CA GLN A 54 13.16 2.34 -6.54
C GLN A 54 11.83 2.01 -5.84
N ASP A 55 11.27 0.89 -6.25
CA ASP A 55 10.12 0.27 -5.63
C ASP A 55 10.42 -1.23 -5.41
N TRP A 56 10.55 -1.61 -4.14
CA TRP A 56 10.85 -2.99 -3.74
C TRP A 56 9.62 -3.70 -3.16
N SER A 57 8.43 -3.24 -3.50
CA SER A 57 7.17 -3.86 -3.05
C SER A 57 7.09 -5.35 -3.37
N ALA A 58 7.55 -5.76 -4.55
CA ALA A 58 7.60 -7.17 -4.93
C ALA A 58 8.55 -8.01 -4.04
N LEU A 59 9.68 -7.44 -3.62
CA LEU A 59 10.60 -8.10 -2.67
C LEU A 59 9.91 -8.28 -1.32
N ILE A 60 9.24 -7.25 -0.82
CA ILE A 60 8.52 -7.29 0.45
C ILE A 60 7.40 -8.33 0.40
N ALA A 61 6.63 -8.37 -0.68
CA ALA A 61 5.57 -9.36 -0.88
C ALA A 61 6.09 -10.81 -0.92
N HIS A 62 7.37 -11.01 -1.26
CA HIS A 62 7.99 -12.33 -1.28
C HIS A 62 8.37 -12.85 0.11
N ILE A 63 8.41 -12.00 1.15
CA ILE A 63 8.89 -12.35 2.49
C ILE A 63 7.72 -12.82 3.36
N PRO A 64 7.64 -14.12 3.72
CA PRO A 64 6.58 -14.60 4.59
C PRO A 64 6.71 -14.04 6.00
N GLY A 65 5.56 -13.73 6.61
CA GLY A 65 5.46 -13.18 7.97
C GLY A 65 5.24 -11.67 8.03
N LEU A 66 5.37 -10.95 6.91
CA LEU A 66 5.03 -9.54 6.78
C LEU A 66 3.63 -9.36 6.19
N LYS A 67 2.88 -8.38 6.67
CA LYS A 67 1.80 -7.76 5.92
C LYS A 67 2.35 -6.58 5.12
N ALA A 68 1.79 -6.36 3.93
CA ALA A 68 2.22 -5.25 3.08
C ALA A 68 1.01 -4.55 2.46
N CYS A 69 0.93 -3.24 2.63
CA CYS A 69 -0.09 -2.40 2.00
C CYS A 69 0.53 -1.20 1.28
N PHE A 70 -0.19 -0.69 0.31
CA PHE A 70 0.24 0.44 -0.49
C PHE A 70 -0.97 1.31 -0.85
N PRO A 71 -1.52 2.07 0.09
CA PRO A 71 -2.69 2.91 -0.16
C PRO A 71 -2.40 3.96 -1.23
N ALA A 72 -3.41 4.24 -2.04
CA ALA A 72 -3.33 5.22 -3.12
C ALA A 72 -4.08 6.52 -2.81
N THR A 73 -4.97 6.52 -1.81
CA THR A 73 -5.80 7.67 -1.47
C THR A 73 -5.67 8.06 0.00
N PRO A 74 -5.97 9.31 0.38
CA PRO A 74 -6.00 9.71 1.79
C PRO A 74 -6.98 8.89 2.64
N TYR A 75 -8.14 8.53 2.09
CA TYR A 75 -9.11 7.68 2.76
C TYR A 75 -8.51 6.30 3.07
N ASP A 76 -7.94 5.65 2.08
CA ASP A 76 -7.34 4.33 2.24
C ASP A 76 -6.14 4.38 3.20
N ALA A 77 -5.29 5.41 3.09
CA ALA A 77 -4.13 5.58 3.96
C ALA A 77 -4.52 5.68 5.44
N LYS A 78 -5.55 6.46 5.76
CA LYS A 78 -6.05 6.62 7.13
C LYS A 78 -6.64 5.31 7.66
N GLY A 79 -7.54 4.67 6.90
CA GLY A 79 -8.22 3.46 7.35
C GLY A 79 -7.27 2.26 7.48
N MET A 80 -6.34 2.09 6.55
CA MET A 80 -5.34 1.01 6.61
C MET A 80 -4.30 1.24 7.70
N MET A 81 -3.92 2.50 7.98
CA MET A 81 -3.04 2.81 9.10
C MET A 81 -3.73 2.47 10.44
N GLN A 82 -5.02 2.74 10.57
CA GLN A 82 -5.79 2.37 11.76
C GLN A 82 -5.83 0.84 11.94
N SER A 83 -6.06 0.09 10.86
CA SER A 83 -6.00 -1.38 10.88
C SER A 83 -4.63 -1.91 11.28
N ALA A 84 -3.55 -1.30 10.75
CA ALA A 84 -2.19 -1.64 11.11
C ALA A 84 -1.90 -1.37 12.59
N LEU A 85 -2.37 -0.24 13.12
CA LEU A 85 -2.22 0.13 14.53
C LEU A 85 -3.00 -0.80 15.47
N ASN A 86 -4.13 -1.33 15.07
CA ASN A 86 -4.93 -2.24 15.88
C ASN A 86 -4.49 -3.70 15.77
N GLY A 87 -3.77 -4.05 14.72
CA GLY A 87 -3.22 -5.39 14.49
C GLY A 87 -2.04 -5.76 15.41
N THR A 88 -1.64 -7.01 15.38
CA THR A 88 -0.48 -7.55 16.13
C THR A 88 0.63 -8.06 15.21
N ASP A 89 0.37 -8.10 13.91
CA ASP A 89 1.34 -8.53 12.91
C ASP A 89 2.21 -7.37 12.45
N PRO A 90 3.44 -7.63 12.00
CA PRO A 90 4.28 -6.60 11.42
C PRO A 90 3.76 -6.16 10.05
N VAL A 91 3.70 -4.86 9.84
CA VAL A 91 3.17 -4.26 8.61
C VAL A 91 4.23 -3.41 7.93
N ILE A 92 4.45 -3.64 6.64
CA ILE A 92 5.15 -2.72 5.77
C ILE A 92 4.12 -1.82 5.09
N PHE A 93 4.18 -0.54 5.42
CA PHE A 93 3.26 0.48 4.91
C PHE A 93 3.97 1.28 3.82
N LEU A 94 3.73 0.90 2.56
CA LEU A 94 4.37 1.52 1.41
C LEU A 94 3.68 2.85 1.08
N GLU A 95 4.47 3.86 0.75
CA GLU A 95 3.98 5.20 0.48
C GLU A 95 4.67 5.80 -0.74
N SER A 96 3.90 6.33 -1.68
CA SER A 96 4.47 7.07 -2.80
C SER A 96 4.46 8.56 -2.52
N GLN A 97 5.64 9.17 -2.47
CA GLN A 97 5.77 10.63 -2.30
C GLN A 97 5.16 11.42 -3.47
N ARG A 98 4.89 10.77 -4.60
CA ARG A 98 4.27 11.42 -5.77
C ARG A 98 2.84 11.88 -5.53
N ILE A 99 2.17 11.29 -4.55
CA ILE A 99 0.76 11.55 -4.25
C ILE A 99 0.52 12.16 -2.86
N TYR A 100 1.57 12.56 -2.13
CA TYR A 100 1.42 13.16 -0.80
C TYR A 100 0.57 14.43 -0.79
N ASP A 101 0.64 15.21 -1.87
CA ASP A 101 -0.10 16.47 -2.00
C ASP A 101 -1.52 16.27 -2.59
N TYR A 102 -1.94 15.02 -2.84
CA TYR A 102 -3.25 14.75 -3.42
C TYR A 102 -4.33 14.75 -2.34
N SER A 103 -5.42 15.45 -2.60
CA SER A 103 -6.64 15.35 -1.80
C SER A 103 -7.43 14.09 -2.15
N GLU A 104 -8.39 13.71 -1.29
CA GLU A 104 -9.32 12.62 -1.57
C GLU A 104 -10.19 12.93 -2.79
N GLN A 105 -10.27 11.97 -3.71
CA GLN A 105 -11.00 12.11 -4.98
C GLN A 105 -11.99 10.98 -5.24
N PHE A 106 -11.91 9.89 -4.48
CA PHE A 106 -12.64 8.65 -4.77
C PHE A 106 -13.69 8.31 -3.70
N HIS A 107 -13.57 8.87 -2.50
CA HIS A 107 -14.54 8.64 -1.44
C HIS A 107 -15.47 9.86 -1.31
N GLU A 108 -16.77 9.63 -1.47
CA GLU A 108 -17.79 10.68 -1.31
C GLU A 108 -17.75 11.24 0.11
N GLY A 109 -17.72 12.56 0.24
CA GLY A 109 -17.59 13.24 1.52
C GLY A 109 -16.14 13.39 2.01
N GLY A 110 -15.14 12.91 1.24
CA GLY A 110 -13.72 13.04 1.59
C GLY A 110 -13.28 12.08 2.70
N VAL A 111 -12.28 12.47 3.48
CA VAL A 111 -11.79 11.65 4.60
C VAL A 111 -12.58 11.95 5.86
N PRO A 112 -13.31 10.98 6.44
CA PRO A 112 -14.05 11.20 7.71
C PRO A 112 -13.14 11.63 8.86
N ALA A 113 -13.65 12.46 9.75
CA ALA A 113 -12.93 12.86 10.97
C ALA A 113 -12.81 11.69 11.95
N GLU A 114 -13.84 10.87 12.03
CA GLU A 114 -13.93 9.70 12.90
C GLU A 114 -12.88 8.63 12.53
N SER A 115 -12.56 7.78 13.48
CA SER A 115 -11.71 6.61 13.26
C SER A 115 -12.49 5.53 12.51
N TYR A 116 -11.85 4.92 11.53
CA TYR A 116 -12.38 3.76 10.79
C TYR A 116 -11.21 2.87 10.36
N GLU A 117 -11.53 1.63 10.07
CA GLU A 117 -10.56 0.63 9.63
C GLU A 117 -10.89 0.16 8.22
N ILE A 118 -9.84 -0.09 7.43
CA ILE A 118 -9.93 -0.80 6.15
C ILE A 118 -9.10 -2.07 6.30
N PRO A 119 -9.71 -3.26 6.20
CA PRO A 119 -9.01 -4.52 6.31
C PRO A 119 -7.97 -4.71 5.21
N PHE A 120 -6.87 -5.39 5.54
CA PHE A 120 -5.92 -5.86 4.54
C PHE A 120 -6.52 -7.03 3.74
N GLY A 121 -6.27 -7.06 2.43
CA GLY A 121 -6.80 -8.09 1.53
C GLY A 121 -8.16 -7.75 0.93
N GLU A 122 -8.66 -6.54 1.15
CA GLU A 122 -9.90 -6.05 0.54
C GLU A 122 -9.58 -5.00 -0.53
N PRO A 123 -9.59 -5.38 -1.82
CA PRO A 123 -9.46 -4.42 -2.92
C PRO A 123 -10.68 -3.51 -3.03
N ASP A 124 -10.53 -2.38 -3.72
CA ASP A 124 -11.59 -1.42 -3.94
C ASP A 124 -11.82 -1.14 -5.42
N ILE A 125 -13.07 -1.18 -5.86
CA ILE A 125 -13.45 -0.82 -7.23
C ILE A 125 -13.57 0.69 -7.31
N LYS A 126 -12.55 1.37 -7.80
CA LYS A 126 -12.53 2.83 -7.97
C LYS A 126 -13.34 3.30 -9.17
N ARG A 127 -13.55 2.42 -10.15
CA ARG A 127 -14.38 2.65 -11.32
C ARG A 127 -14.98 1.33 -11.78
N ALA A 128 -16.30 1.29 -11.94
CA ALA A 128 -16.99 0.16 -12.58
C ALA A 128 -16.78 0.18 -14.10
N GLY A 129 -16.71 -0.99 -14.71
CA GLY A 129 -16.58 -1.20 -16.14
C GLY A 129 -16.94 -2.61 -16.55
N SER A 130 -17.11 -2.87 -17.87
CA SER A 130 -17.61 -4.16 -18.38
C SER A 130 -16.73 -4.83 -19.42
N ASP A 131 -15.78 -4.11 -20.03
CA ASP A 131 -15.03 -4.62 -21.20
C ASP A 131 -13.62 -5.08 -20.83
N VAL A 132 -12.97 -4.38 -19.88
CA VAL A 132 -11.60 -4.71 -19.40
C VAL A 132 -11.47 -4.31 -17.95
N THR A 133 -10.70 -5.09 -17.18
CA THR A 133 -10.32 -4.78 -15.79
C THR A 133 -8.87 -4.34 -15.73
N ILE A 134 -8.61 -3.20 -15.10
CA ILE A 134 -7.28 -2.68 -14.81
C ILE A 134 -7.04 -2.82 -13.31
N LEU A 135 -6.18 -3.76 -12.91
CA LEU A 135 -5.74 -3.92 -11.53
C LEU A 135 -4.55 -3.02 -11.24
N THR A 136 -4.64 -2.22 -10.19
CA THR A 136 -3.61 -1.25 -9.80
C THR A 136 -3.22 -1.39 -8.33
N ILE A 137 -2.14 -0.71 -7.96
CA ILE A 137 -1.74 -0.52 -6.57
C ILE A 137 -0.95 0.78 -6.41
N GLY A 138 -1.12 1.50 -5.30
CA GLY A 138 -0.40 2.72 -4.99
C GLY A 138 -0.62 3.82 -6.03
N ALA A 139 0.40 4.65 -6.27
CA ALA A 139 0.27 5.84 -7.13
C ALA A 139 -0.10 5.56 -8.60
N VAL A 140 -0.01 4.30 -9.05
CA VAL A 140 -0.40 3.92 -10.43
C VAL A 140 -1.91 4.04 -10.64
N LEU A 141 -2.71 4.04 -9.55
CA LEU A 141 -4.16 4.23 -9.61
C LEU A 141 -4.55 5.45 -10.46
N TYR A 142 -3.91 6.59 -10.25
CA TYR A 142 -4.25 7.83 -10.96
C TYR A 142 -4.04 7.71 -12.47
N ARG A 143 -2.95 7.06 -12.89
CA ARG A 143 -2.69 6.79 -14.32
C ARG A 143 -3.69 5.80 -14.91
N ALA A 144 -4.10 4.80 -14.12
CA ALA A 144 -5.12 3.85 -14.56
C ALA A 144 -6.48 4.54 -14.74
N MET A 145 -6.83 5.48 -13.87
CA MET A 145 -8.05 6.28 -14.02
C MET A 145 -8.02 7.16 -15.27
N ASP A 146 -6.89 7.82 -15.55
CA ASP A 146 -6.70 8.59 -16.78
C ASP A 146 -6.81 7.69 -18.02
N ALA A 147 -6.17 6.53 -18.00
CA ALA A 147 -6.22 5.55 -19.09
C ALA A 147 -7.66 5.02 -19.30
N ALA A 148 -8.39 4.72 -18.22
CA ALA A 148 -9.78 4.26 -18.31
C ALA A 148 -10.71 5.33 -18.91
N LYS A 149 -10.46 6.60 -18.59
CA LYS A 149 -11.17 7.72 -19.22
C LYS A 149 -10.86 7.81 -20.72
N GLU A 150 -9.59 7.72 -21.10
CA GLU A 150 -9.16 7.76 -22.49
C GLU A 150 -9.71 6.57 -23.30
N LEU A 151 -9.73 5.37 -22.73
CA LEU A 151 -10.34 4.18 -23.34
C LEU A 151 -11.81 4.41 -23.65
N GLN A 152 -12.56 5.00 -22.73
CA GLN A 152 -13.97 5.33 -22.95
C GLN A 152 -14.16 6.39 -24.02
N GLU A 153 -13.39 7.48 -23.98
CA GLU A 153 -13.58 8.63 -24.87
C GLU A 153 -13.14 8.34 -26.31
N LYS A 154 -12.03 7.61 -26.51
CA LYS A 154 -11.46 7.38 -27.84
C LYS A 154 -11.88 6.07 -28.49
N TYR A 155 -12.14 5.05 -27.67
CA TYR A 155 -12.35 3.70 -28.17
C TYR A 155 -13.69 3.08 -27.77
N ASN A 156 -14.48 3.80 -26.97
CA ASN A 156 -15.75 3.32 -26.40
C ASN A 156 -15.59 2.00 -25.63
N ILE A 157 -14.46 1.85 -24.91
CA ILE A 157 -14.15 0.70 -24.06
C ILE A 157 -14.43 1.09 -22.59
N SER A 158 -15.31 0.33 -21.93
CA SER A 158 -15.66 0.51 -20.53
C SER A 158 -14.68 -0.26 -19.65
N ALA A 159 -13.72 0.45 -19.05
CA ALA A 159 -12.72 -0.15 -18.17
C ALA A 159 -13.14 -0.09 -16.70
N GLU A 160 -13.13 -1.25 -16.03
CA GLU A 160 -13.13 -1.34 -14.57
C GLU A 160 -11.72 -1.03 -14.04
N VAL A 161 -11.62 -0.27 -12.94
CA VAL A 161 -10.36 -0.02 -12.26
C VAL A 161 -10.45 -0.48 -10.81
N ILE A 162 -9.61 -1.42 -10.45
CA ILE A 162 -9.52 -1.99 -9.10
C ILE A 162 -8.21 -1.54 -8.47
N ASP A 163 -8.28 -0.92 -7.28
CA ASP A 163 -7.13 -0.69 -6.43
C ASP A 163 -6.96 -1.87 -5.47
N ALA A 164 -5.84 -2.57 -5.57
CA ALA A 164 -5.52 -3.71 -4.72
C ALA A 164 -5.33 -3.32 -3.25
N ARG A 165 -4.95 -2.08 -2.93
CA ARG A 165 -4.68 -1.54 -1.58
C ARG A 165 -3.59 -2.27 -0.82
N SER A 166 -3.54 -3.60 -0.90
CA SER A 166 -2.54 -4.43 -0.20
C SER A 166 -1.96 -5.50 -1.12
N LEU A 167 -0.73 -5.90 -0.80
CA LEU A 167 0.00 -6.98 -1.48
C LEU A 167 -0.03 -8.27 -0.65
N VAL A 168 -0.07 -8.13 0.67
CA VAL A 168 -0.08 -9.27 1.60
C VAL A 168 -0.95 -8.90 2.80
N PRO A 169 -2.08 -9.60 2.98
CA PRO A 169 -2.72 -10.48 2.02
C PRO A 169 -3.27 -9.72 0.80
N PHE A 170 -3.53 -10.47 -0.27
CA PHE A 170 -4.23 -10.01 -1.47
C PHE A 170 -5.44 -10.90 -1.70
#